data_e3bb8d63aed5945134c516d95690bf66
#
_entry.id   e3bb8d63aed5945134c516d95690bf66
#
_cell.length_a   1.000
_cell.length_b   1.000
_cell.length_c   1.000
_cell.angle_alpha   90.00
_cell.angle_beta   90.00
_cell.angle_gamma   90.00
#
_symmetry.space_group_name_H-M   'P 1'
#
loop_
_entity.id
_entity.type
_entity.pdbx_description
1 polymer ?
#
loop_
_entity_poly.entity_id
_entity_poly.type
_entity_poly.pdbx_seq_one_letter_code
_entity_poly.pdbx_strand_id
1 'polypeptide(L)'
;MRLQRSIRLEHQGICYSGYREGQSPDAGVYPTAEQVEQDLEILVQRWRHIRLYDTGPHAELVLAAIERMGLDLEVLLGAWLDAEVNNPDGPRDAQVSGERLAKNVATNDAEVARLGELARRFPGIVTSIAVGNEATVDWTAHLVPVQRIIDLVRRARSDTGLPVTFCENHVPWTGKLDE
;
A
#
# COMPACT_ATOMS: atom_id res chain seq x y z
N MET A 1 8.93 -38.97 -8.69
CA MET A 1 8.43 -37.77 -9.37
C MET A 1 9.25 -36.59 -8.83
N ARG A 2 10.19 -36.05 -9.62
CA ARG A 2 11.01 -34.90 -9.19
C ARG A 2 10.10 -33.68 -9.24
N LEU A 3 9.80 -33.10 -8.08
CA LEU A 3 9.24 -31.75 -7.99
C LEU A 3 10.21 -30.82 -8.75
N GLN A 4 9.74 -30.27 -9.87
CA GLN A 4 10.44 -29.18 -10.53
C GLN A 4 10.62 -28.07 -9.48
N ARG A 5 11.88 -27.75 -9.12
CA ARG A 5 12.18 -26.54 -8.35
C ARG A 5 11.59 -25.38 -9.13
N SER A 6 10.55 -24.75 -8.58
CA SER A 6 10.00 -23.53 -9.13
C SER A 6 11.13 -22.50 -9.16
N ILE A 7 11.39 -21.93 -10.33
CA ILE A 7 12.33 -20.81 -10.46
C ILE A 7 11.71 -19.64 -9.69
N ARG A 8 12.39 -19.24 -8.61
CA ARG A 8 12.02 -18.06 -7.84
C ARG A 8 12.32 -16.81 -8.69
N LEU A 9 11.35 -15.92 -8.81
CA LEU A 9 11.50 -14.66 -9.55
C LEU A 9 12.10 -13.61 -8.63
N GLU A 10 13.42 -13.61 -8.47
CA GLU A 10 14.14 -12.76 -7.51
C GLU A 10 14.00 -11.26 -7.74
N HIS A 11 13.63 -10.86 -8.97
CA HIS A 11 13.48 -9.45 -9.35
C HIS A 11 12.04 -9.05 -9.67
N GLN A 12 11.08 -9.93 -9.41
CA GLN A 12 9.67 -9.64 -9.66
C GLN A 12 8.91 -9.61 -8.34
N GLY A 13 8.05 -8.60 -8.21
CA GLY A 13 7.12 -8.44 -7.11
C GLY A 13 5.70 -8.79 -7.52
N ILE A 14 4.87 -9.08 -6.55
CA ILE A 14 3.43 -9.25 -6.70
C ILE A 14 2.67 -8.36 -5.73
N CYS A 15 1.57 -7.79 -6.18
CA CYS A 15 0.63 -7.13 -5.30
C CYS A 15 -0.15 -8.18 -4.52
N TYR A 16 -0.24 -8.02 -3.22
CA TYR A 16 -0.93 -8.96 -2.34
C TYR A 16 -2.05 -8.27 -1.57
N SER A 17 -3.24 -8.84 -1.68
CA SER A 17 -4.44 -8.48 -0.94
C SER A 17 -5.15 -9.77 -0.56
N GLY A 18 -5.00 -10.19 0.70
CA GLY A 18 -5.38 -11.54 1.19
C GLY A 18 -6.85 -11.72 1.51
N TYR A 19 -7.72 -10.81 1.11
CA TYR A 19 -9.14 -10.85 1.44
C TYR A 19 -9.87 -12.00 0.74
N ARG A 20 -10.67 -12.73 1.49
CA ARG A 20 -11.55 -13.81 1.01
C ARG A 20 -12.95 -13.27 0.71
N GLU A 21 -13.82 -14.13 0.15
CA GLU A 21 -15.22 -13.79 -0.04
C GLU A 21 -15.86 -13.30 1.28
N GLY A 22 -16.56 -12.18 1.22
CA GLY A 22 -17.17 -11.52 2.39
C GLY A 22 -16.21 -10.72 3.26
N GLN A 23 -14.91 -10.63 2.91
CA GLN A 23 -13.94 -9.81 3.61
C GLN A 23 -13.59 -8.57 2.76
N SER A 24 -13.49 -7.42 3.39
CA SER A 24 -12.95 -6.19 2.77
C SER A 24 -12.52 -5.18 3.85
N PRO A 25 -11.59 -4.29 3.54
CA PRO A 25 -11.22 -3.21 4.43
C PRO A 25 -12.40 -2.25 4.70
N ASP A 26 -13.24 -1.99 3.70
CA ASP A 26 -14.41 -1.12 3.81
C ASP A 26 -15.47 -1.67 4.77
N ALA A 27 -15.63 -2.99 4.81
CA ALA A 27 -16.51 -3.67 5.75
C ALA A 27 -15.88 -3.87 7.15
N GLY A 28 -14.58 -3.56 7.31
CA GLY A 28 -13.83 -3.84 8.54
C GLY A 28 -13.67 -5.34 8.82
N VAL A 29 -13.81 -6.19 7.81
CA VAL A 29 -13.69 -7.65 7.93
C VAL A 29 -12.37 -8.08 7.28
N TYR A 30 -11.42 -8.47 8.11
CA TYR A 30 -10.06 -8.76 7.69
C TYR A 30 -9.79 -10.28 7.63
N PRO A 31 -8.79 -10.70 6.82
CA PRO A 31 -8.27 -12.07 6.87
C PRO A 31 -7.80 -12.46 8.26
N THR A 32 -7.93 -13.74 8.61
CA THR A 32 -7.36 -14.28 9.84
C THR A 32 -5.85 -14.50 9.69
N ALA A 33 -5.16 -14.68 10.83
CA ALA A 33 -3.73 -14.98 10.82
C ALA A 33 -3.41 -16.25 10.00
N GLU A 34 -4.24 -17.29 10.17
CA GLU A 34 -4.09 -18.57 9.46
C GLU A 34 -4.28 -18.39 7.93
N GLN A 35 -5.21 -17.54 7.51
CA GLN A 35 -5.42 -17.25 6.08
C GLN A 35 -4.21 -16.53 5.49
N VAL A 36 -3.66 -15.55 6.21
CA VAL A 36 -2.46 -14.83 5.81
C VAL A 36 -1.25 -15.78 5.72
N GLU A 37 -1.05 -16.65 6.70
CA GLU A 37 0.03 -17.64 6.70
C GLU A 37 -0.04 -18.57 5.51
N GLN A 38 -1.24 -19.12 5.21
CA GLN A 38 -1.47 -19.97 4.03
C GLN A 38 -1.09 -19.26 2.72
N ASP A 39 -1.46 -17.98 2.58
CA ASP A 39 -1.10 -17.21 1.39
C ASP A 39 0.41 -16.97 1.30
N LEU A 40 1.05 -16.61 2.42
CA LEU A 40 2.49 -16.36 2.45
C LEU A 40 3.32 -17.61 2.15
N GLU A 41 2.87 -18.79 2.58
CA GLU A 41 3.49 -20.07 2.22
C GLU A 41 3.45 -20.33 0.71
N ILE A 42 2.39 -19.87 0.02
CA ILE A 42 2.29 -19.98 -1.45
C ILE A 42 3.18 -18.92 -2.11
N LEU A 43 3.12 -17.68 -1.62
CA LEU A 43 3.83 -16.55 -2.22
C LEU A 43 5.34 -16.72 -2.16
N VAL A 44 5.90 -17.14 -1.03
CA VAL A 44 7.35 -17.29 -0.82
C VAL A 44 7.98 -18.32 -1.75
N GLN A 45 7.18 -19.24 -2.31
CA GLN A 45 7.70 -20.24 -3.26
C GLN A 45 8.08 -19.65 -4.62
N ARG A 46 7.54 -18.47 -4.96
CA ARG A 46 7.68 -17.85 -6.28
C ARG A 46 8.24 -16.44 -6.25
N TRP A 47 7.85 -15.63 -5.26
CA TRP A 47 8.21 -14.23 -5.17
C TRP A 47 9.08 -13.97 -3.94
N ARG A 48 9.93 -12.97 -4.07
CA ARG A 48 10.69 -12.38 -2.98
C ARG A 48 10.07 -11.06 -2.52
N HIS A 49 9.44 -10.34 -3.44
CA HIS A 49 8.88 -9.03 -3.15
C HIS A 49 7.35 -9.07 -3.24
N ILE A 50 6.69 -8.54 -2.23
CA ILE A 50 5.26 -8.33 -2.21
C ILE A 50 4.93 -6.85 -1.97
N ARG A 51 3.85 -6.38 -2.55
CA ARG A 51 3.32 -5.04 -2.29
C ARG A 51 2.05 -5.12 -1.48
N LEU A 52 1.98 -4.32 -0.40
CA LEU A 52 0.79 -4.03 0.38
C LEU A 52 0.31 -2.61 0.09
N TYR A 53 -0.99 -2.34 0.27
CA TYR A 53 -1.61 -1.10 -0.18
C TYR A 53 -1.81 -0.06 0.90
N ASP A 54 -1.90 -0.48 2.18
CA ASP A 54 -2.21 0.34 3.34
C ASP A 54 -1.42 -0.11 4.56
N THR A 55 -1.58 0.61 5.67
CA THR A 55 -0.95 0.31 6.97
C THR A 55 -1.92 -0.29 7.99
N GLY A 56 -3.09 -0.72 7.52
CA GLY A 56 -4.17 -1.24 8.37
C GLY A 56 -3.88 -2.61 8.97
N PRO A 57 -4.90 -3.20 9.62
CA PRO A 57 -4.77 -4.48 10.34
C PRO A 57 -4.26 -5.63 9.47
N HIS A 58 -4.64 -5.67 8.18
CA HIS A 58 -4.16 -6.69 7.24
C HIS A 58 -2.64 -6.58 7.04
N ALA A 59 -2.14 -5.37 6.78
CA ALA A 59 -0.70 -5.16 6.58
C ALA A 59 0.11 -5.53 7.83
N GLU A 60 -0.37 -5.16 9.01
CA GLU A 60 0.29 -5.52 10.28
C GLU A 60 0.33 -7.03 10.50
N LEU A 61 -0.76 -7.75 10.19
CA LEU A 61 -0.81 -9.22 10.24
C LEU A 61 0.20 -9.85 9.28
N VAL A 62 0.30 -9.35 8.05
CA VAL A 62 1.24 -9.85 7.03
C VAL A 62 2.67 -9.67 7.50
N LEU A 63 3.05 -8.47 7.96
CA LEU A 63 4.41 -8.18 8.43
C LEU A 63 4.79 -9.04 9.63
N ALA A 64 3.88 -9.18 10.61
CA ALA A 64 4.08 -10.03 11.77
C ALA A 64 4.20 -11.52 11.41
N ALA A 65 3.44 -11.99 10.42
CA ALA A 65 3.53 -13.37 9.95
C ALA A 65 4.86 -13.65 9.23
N ILE A 66 5.32 -12.73 8.36
CA ILE A 66 6.64 -12.84 7.71
C ILE A 66 7.75 -12.94 8.74
N GLU A 67 7.74 -12.07 9.77
CA GLU A 67 8.73 -12.08 10.85
C GLU A 67 8.68 -13.38 11.65
N ARG A 68 7.50 -13.77 12.12
CA ARG A 68 7.32 -14.96 12.96
C ARG A 68 7.69 -16.25 12.23
N MET A 69 7.35 -16.36 10.95
CA MET A 69 7.63 -17.55 10.13
C MET A 69 9.06 -17.54 9.56
N GLY A 70 9.79 -16.44 9.69
CA GLY A 70 11.14 -16.27 9.14
C GLY A 70 11.20 -16.38 7.63
N LEU A 71 10.17 -15.84 6.92
CA LEU A 71 10.07 -15.95 5.48
C LEU A 71 11.01 -14.96 4.78
N ASP A 72 11.65 -15.42 3.71
CA ASP A 72 12.49 -14.57 2.85
C ASP A 72 11.58 -13.78 1.88
N LEU A 73 10.83 -12.83 2.43
CA LEU A 73 9.95 -11.89 1.73
C LEU A 73 10.29 -10.46 2.10
N GLU A 74 10.39 -9.61 1.09
CA GLU A 74 10.56 -8.17 1.22
C GLU A 74 9.26 -7.46 0.82
N VAL A 75 8.92 -6.40 1.55
CA VAL A 75 7.66 -5.70 1.40
C VAL A 75 7.87 -4.27 0.92
N LEU A 76 7.20 -3.93 -0.20
CA LEU A 76 6.85 -2.56 -0.54
C LEU A 76 5.56 -2.23 0.23
N LEU A 77 5.69 -1.50 1.34
CA LEU A 77 4.55 -1.12 2.17
C LEU A 77 3.89 0.15 1.62
N GLY A 78 2.59 0.09 1.38
CA GLY A 78 1.78 1.23 0.93
C GLY A 78 1.20 2.04 2.07
N ALA A 79 0.93 3.32 1.80
CA ALA A 79 0.00 4.16 2.54
C ALA A 79 -1.16 4.50 1.61
N TRP A 80 -2.37 4.08 1.96
CA TRP A 80 -3.57 4.46 1.23
C TRP A 80 -3.95 5.89 1.55
N LEU A 81 -4.26 6.70 0.53
CA LEU A 81 -4.67 8.08 0.72
C LEU A 81 -6.15 8.25 0.35
N ASP A 82 -6.92 8.76 1.28
CA ASP A 82 -8.30 9.19 1.05
C ASP A 82 -8.35 10.54 0.31
N ALA A 83 -9.49 10.84 -0.34
CA ALA A 83 -9.69 12.10 -1.05
C ALA A 83 -9.46 13.33 -0.15
N GLU A 84 -8.60 14.24 -0.57
CA GLU A 84 -8.44 15.56 0.07
C GLU A 84 -9.17 16.68 -0.70
N VAL A 85 -9.56 16.39 -1.94
CA VAL A 85 -10.41 17.23 -2.77
C VAL A 85 -11.41 16.37 -3.53
N ASN A 86 -12.58 16.95 -3.83
CA ASN A 86 -13.56 16.31 -4.69
C ASN A 86 -13.07 16.33 -6.14
N ASN A 87 -13.07 15.17 -6.78
CA ASN A 87 -12.68 15.06 -8.17
C ASN A 87 -13.87 15.40 -9.09
N PRO A 88 -13.82 16.49 -9.89
CA PRO A 88 -14.91 16.86 -10.77
C PRO A 88 -15.16 15.85 -11.89
N ASP A 89 -14.13 15.12 -12.30
CA ASP A 89 -14.17 14.13 -13.39
C ASP A 89 -14.35 12.70 -12.86
N GLY A 90 -14.30 12.52 -11.53
CA GLY A 90 -14.46 11.25 -10.86
C GLY A 90 -15.92 10.78 -10.71
N PRO A 91 -16.14 9.64 -10.05
CA PRO A 91 -17.48 9.11 -9.80
C PRO A 91 -18.35 10.11 -9.02
N ARG A 92 -19.58 10.35 -9.49
CA ARG A 92 -20.48 11.35 -8.87
C ARG A 92 -20.89 11.00 -7.45
N ASP A 93 -20.99 9.72 -7.14
CA ASP A 93 -21.33 9.17 -5.83
C ASP A 93 -20.16 9.16 -4.85
N ALA A 94 -18.94 9.46 -5.33
CA ALA A 94 -17.75 9.61 -4.50
C ALA A 94 -17.55 11.04 -3.94
N GLN A 95 -18.40 12.00 -4.30
CA GLN A 95 -18.31 13.36 -3.78
C GLN A 95 -18.66 13.39 -2.29
N VAL A 96 -17.83 14.04 -1.49
CA VAL A 96 -17.99 14.11 -0.04
C VAL A 96 -18.02 15.55 0.47
N SER A 97 -18.50 15.75 1.71
CA SER A 97 -18.55 17.07 2.33
C SER A 97 -17.16 17.65 2.59
N GLY A 98 -17.07 18.98 2.67
CA GLY A 98 -15.81 19.65 3.03
C GLY A 98 -15.28 19.24 4.41
N GLU A 99 -16.17 18.93 5.37
CA GLU A 99 -15.78 18.39 6.67
C GLU A 99 -15.12 17.01 6.54
N ARG A 100 -15.65 16.14 5.68
CA ARG A 100 -15.04 14.83 5.41
C ARG A 100 -13.67 14.98 4.73
N LEU A 101 -13.54 15.89 3.76
CA LEU A 101 -12.24 16.17 3.13
C LEU A 101 -11.21 16.66 4.15
N ALA A 102 -11.59 17.58 5.04
CA ALA A 102 -10.70 18.05 6.11
C ALA A 102 -10.28 16.91 7.07
N LYS A 103 -11.20 16.00 7.39
CA LYS A 103 -10.90 14.81 8.18
C LYS A 103 -9.93 13.86 7.45
N ASN A 104 -10.12 13.68 6.15
CA ASN A 104 -9.26 12.85 5.33
C ASN A 104 -7.80 13.34 5.32
N VAL A 105 -7.58 14.66 5.32
CA VAL A 105 -6.21 15.21 5.44
C VAL A 105 -5.51 14.70 6.70
N ALA A 106 -6.19 14.75 7.85
CA ALA A 106 -5.64 14.24 9.11
C ALA A 106 -5.46 12.69 9.08
N THR A 107 -6.39 11.98 8.45
CA THR A 107 -6.29 10.52 8.26
C THR A 107 -5.07 10.15 7.41
N ASN A 108 -4.84 10.87 6.31
CA ASN A 108 -3.69 10.64 5.42
C ASN A 108 -2.36 10.94 6.14
N ASP A 109 -2.32 12.00 6.96
CA ASP A 109 -1.16 12.28 7.79
C ASP A 109 -0.86 11.16 8.80
N ALA A 110 -1.89 10.60 9.42
CA ALA A 110 -1.79 9.48 10.34
C ALA A 110 -1.35 8.20 9.63
N GLU A 111 -1.87 7.94 8.43
CA GLU A 111 -1.51 6.78 7.59
C GLU A 111 -0.02 6.80 7.22
N VAL A 112 0.50 7.95 6.78
CA VAL A 112 1.93 8.10 6.47
C VAL A 112 2.79 8.01 7.73
N ALA A 113 2.33 8.52 8.88
CA ALA A 113 3.04 8.34 10.15
C ALA A 113 3.09 6.85 10.55
N ARG A 114 1.96 6.13 10.42
CA ARG A 114 1.86 4.69 10.69
C ARG A 114 2.76 3.87 9.79
N LEU A 115 2.85 4.22 8.50
CA LEU A 115 3.79 3.61 7.57
C LEU A 115 5.23 3.69 8.09
N GLY A 116 5.67 4.86 8.57
CA GLY A 116 6.98 5.03 9.17
C GLY A 116 7.18 4.20 10.46
N GLU A 117 6.14 4.04 11.28
CA GLU A 117 6.19 3.19 12.48
C GLU A 117 6.38 1.72 12.12
N LEU A 118 5.58 1.21 11.17
CA LEU A 118 5.68 -0.19 10.72
C LEU A 118 7.03 -0.46 10.04
N ALA A 119 7.52 0.46 9.22
CA ALA A 119 8.85 0.33 8.61
C ALA A 119 9.97 0.20 9.64
N ARG A 120 9.90 0.96 10.73
CA ARG A 120 10.87 0.87 11.85
C ARG A 120 10.69 -0.38 12.70
N ARG A 121 9.45 -0.86 12.86
CA ARG A 121 9.14 -2.07 13.63
C ARG A 121 9.57 -3.36 12.92
N PHE A 122 9.53 -3.37 11.58
CA PHE A 122 9.86 -4.53 10.76
C PHE A 122 11.05 -4.25 9.82
N PRO A 123 12.24 -3.93 10.37
CA PRO A 123 13.41 -3.62 9.57
C PRO A 123 13.88 -4.85 8.79
N GLY A 124 14.26 -4.66 7.52
CA GLY A 124 14.66 -5.75 6.63
C GLY A 124 13.49 -6.50 5.99
N ILE A 125 12.28 -6.42 6.53
CA ILE A 125 11.05 -6.90 5.89
C ILE A 125 10.47 -5.77 5.04
N VAL A 126 10.22 -4.59 5.63
CA VAL A 126 9.86 -3.40 4.86
C VAL A 126 11.13 -2.79 4.29
N THR A 127 11.34 -2.95 2.99
CA THR A 127 12.55 -2.49 2.29
C THR A 127 12.30 -1.28 1.40
N SER A 128 11.06 -0.98 1.10
CA SER A 128 10.61 0.18 0.32
C SER A 128 9.20 0.57 0.69
N ILE A 129 8.81 1.80 0.38
CA ILE A 129 7.50 2.33 0.72
C ILE A 129 6.86 3.04 -0.47
N ALA A 130 5.51 2.99 -0.52
CA ALA A 130 4.70 3.68 -1.52
C ALA A 130 3.71 4.61 -0.82
N VAL A 131 3.68 5.88 -1.21
CA VAL A 131 2.74 6.87 -0.67
C VAL A 131 1.66 7.13 -1.70
N GLY A 132 0.45 6.61 -1.47
CA GLY A 132 -0.67 6.71 -2.38
C GLY A 132 -0.74 5.61 -3.45
N ASN A 133 -1.93 5.43 -3.98
CA ASN A 133 -2.25 4.51 -5.07
C ASN A 133 -3.30 5.14 -5.98
N GLU A 134 -2.95 5.42 -7.23
CA GLU A 134 -3.85 6.02 -8.24
C GLU A 134 -4.64 7.24 -7.71
N ALA A 135 -3.96 8.08 -6.94
CA ALA A 135 -4.60 9.20 -6.25
C ALA A 135 -4.65 10.49 -7.10
N THR A 136 -4.14 10.47 -8.35
CA THR A 136 -4.14 11.65 -9.25
C THR A 136 -4.78 11.41 -10.61
N VAL A 137 -5.24 10.19 -10.91
CA VAL A 137 -5.96 9.90 -12.17
C VAL A 137 -7.30 10.63 -12.23
N ASP A 138 -7.73 11.00 -13.44
CA ASP A 138 -8.96 11.79 -13.65
C ASP A 138 -10.24 11.07 -13.22
N TRP A 139 -10.22 9.75 -13.14
CA TRP A 139 -11.37 8.93 -12.73
C TRP A 139 -11.33 8.45 -11.28
N THR A 140 -10.35 8.89 -10.49
CA THR A 140 -10.24 8.42 -9.09
C THR A 140 -11.35 8.98 -8.20
N ALA A 141 -11.80 8.17 -7.25
CA ALA A 141 -12.70 8.58 -6.18
C ALA A 141 -11.96 9.26 -5.00
N HIS A 142 -10.65 9.12 -4.93
CA HIS A 142 -9.81 9.56 -3.81
C HIS A 142 -8.69 10.51 -4.28
N LEU A 143 -9.09 11.59 -4.96
CA LEU A 143 -8.17 12.57 -5.50
C LEU A 143 -7.40 13.30 -4.40
N VAL A 144 -6.08 13.30 -4.52
CA VAL A 144 -5.17 14.09 -3.66
C VAL A 144 -4.38 15.06 -4.54
N PRO A 145 -4.25 16.34 -4.15
CA PRO A 145 -3.44 17.29 -4.91
C PRO A 145 -1.98 16.83 -5.07
N VAL A 146 -1.41 16.99 -6.25
CA VAL A 146 -0.03 16.54 -6.57
C VAL A 146 0.99 17.09 -5.58
N GLN A 147 0.91 18.39 -5.26
CA GLN A 147 1.82 19.00 -4.28
C GLN A 147 1.73 18.34 -2.91
N ARG A 148 0.52 17.94 -2.49
CA ARG A 148 0.32 17.23 -1.22
C ARG A 148 1.00 15.86 -1.23
N ILE A 149 0.90 15.11 -2.34
CA ILE A 149 1.61 13.83 -2.52
C ILE A 149 3.12 14.02 -2.43
N ILE A 150 3.66 15.05 -3.11
CA ILE A 150 5.08 15.40 -3.04
C ILE A 150 5.53 15.62 -1.59
N ASP A 151 4.75 16.37 -0.82
CA ASP A 151 5.08 16.67 0.58
C ASP A 151 5.02 15.41 1.47
N LEU A 152 4.02 14.55 1.26
CA LEU A 152 3.91 13.28 1.97
C LEU A 152 5.05 12.30 1.60
N VAL A 153 5.43 12.23 0.33
CA VAL A 153 6.59 11.43 -0.15
C VAL A 153 7.88 11.92 0.49
N ARG A 154 8.11 13.24 0.52
CA ARG A 154 9.30 13.83 1.14
C ARG A 154 9.35 13.53 2.64
N ARG A 155 8.22 13.67 3.31
CA ARG A 155 8.09 13.33 4.73
C ARG A 155 8.39 11.86 4.99
N ALA A 156 7.73 10.95 4.27
CA ALA A 156 7.95 9.51 4.42
C ALA A 156 9.42 9.13 4.19
N ARG A 157 10.07 9.72 3.19
CA ARG A 157 11.50 9.52 2.91
C ARG A 157 12.39 10.02 4.05
N SER A 158 12.08 11.19 4.59
CA SER A 158 12.82 11.77 5.73
C SER A 158 12.69 10.91 6.99
N ASP A 159 11.46 10.40 7.26
CA ASP A 159 11.14 9.67 8.48
C ASP A 159 11.68 8.24 8.50
N THR A 160 11.87 7.63 7.33
CA THR A 160 12.25 6.21 7.21
C THR A 160 13.65 5.99 6.65
N GLY A 161 14.15 6.90 5.82
CA GLY A 161 15.39 6.70 5.05
C GLY A 161 15.30 5.63 3.96
N LEU A 162 14.12 5.03 3.75
CA LEU A 162 13.89 3.99 2.75
C LEU A 162 13.66 4.60 1.35
N PRO A 163 13.83 3.81 0.28
CA PRO A 163 13.32 4.14 -1.04
C PRO A 163 11.81 4.40 -1.00
N VAL A 164 11.36 5.52 -1.56
CA VAL A 164 9.95 5.90 -1.62
C VAL A 164 9.51 6.03 -3.08
N THR A 165 8.33 5.52 -3.37
CA THR A 165 7.65 5.72 -4.64
C THR A 165 6.22 6.22 -4.43
N PHE A 166 5.60 6.70 -5.50
CA PHE A 166 4.17 6.91 -5.64
C PHE A 166 3.64 5.91 -6.68
N CYS A 167 2.68 5.11 -6.30
CA CYS A 167 2.09 4.12 -7.20
C CYS A 167 0.92 4.73 -7.96
N GLU A 168 1.16 5.07 -9.22
CA GLU A 168 0.19 5.75 -10.06
C GLU A 168 0.03 5.06 -11.40
N ASN A 169 -1.11 5.27 -12.05
CA ASN A 169 -1.36 4.90 -13.43
C ASN A 169 -0.39 5.64 -14.37
N HIS A 170 -0.13 5.09 -15.55
CA HIS A 170 0.81 5.69 -16.51
C HIS A 170 0.33 7.05 -17.06
N VAL A 171 -0.99 7.30 -17.08
CA VAL A 171 -1.55 8.54 -17.66
C VAL A 171 -1.08 9.80 -16.95
N PRO A 172 -1.16 9.94 -15.60
CA PRO A 172 -0.60 11.10 -14.91
C PRO A 172 0.90 11.28 -15.11
N TRP A 173 1.67 10.19 -15.24
CA TRP A 173 3.12 10.27 -15.48
C TRP A 173 3.49 10.87 -16.84
N THR A 174 2.56 10.89 -17.80
CA THR A 174 2.78 11.50 -19.12
C THR A 174 2.26 12.95 -19.23
N GLY A 175 1.89 13.58 -18.13
CA GLY A 175 1.33 14.92 -18.10
C GLY A 175 1.45 15.60 -16.76
N LYS A 176 0.58 15.27 -15.81
CA LYS A 176 0.45 15.98 -14.53
C LYS A 176 1.67 15.86 -13.59
N LEU A 177 2.48 14.84 -13.75
CA LEU A 177 3.60 14.50 -12.86
C LEU A 177 4.97 14.75 -13.51
N ASP A 178 5.01 15.35 -14.69
CA ASP A 178 6.24 15.64 -15.43
C ASP A 178 7.03 16.87 -14.89
N GLU A 179 6.46 17.61 -13.94
CA GLU A 179 7.07 18.78 -13.29
C GLU A 179 7.70 18.38 -11.93
#